data_37a8b180e2c75936cb5ff9a74c950a27
#
_entry.id   37a8b180e2c75936cb5ff9a74c950a27
#
_cell.length_a   1.000
_cell.length_b   1.000
_cell.length_c   1.000
_cell.angle_alpha   90.00
_cell.angle_beta   90.00
_cell.angle_gamma   90.00
#
_symmetry.space_group_name_H-M   'P 1'
#
loop_
_entity.id
_entity.type
_entity.pdbx_description
1 polymer ?
#
loop_
_entity_poly.entity_id
_entity_poly.type
_entity_poly.pdbx_seq_one_letter_code
_entity_poly.pdbx_strand_id
1 'polypeptide(L)'
;TRSSAASDVYKRQGLNYVITILQARTRGMSLMRMPLTIWGIFTATVLALLAFPALLVSSIMMTLDKVLGTSFFMPTIIKAGEALSYDGGSPILFQHLFWFFGHPEVYIVALPAFGIVSDLISVHSRKNIFGYRMMVWAIVGIGALSFFVWAHHMYVSGMSPWFGFFFATTTLIIAVPTALKVYNWILTLWRGNIRINTVMLFCLGFILTFVNGGITGIFLGNVAVDVPL
;
A
#
# COMPACT_ATOMS: atom_id res chain seq x y z
N THR A 1 22.33 -13.71 4.59
CA THR A 1 22.19 -14.26 5.94
C THR A 1 21.54 -13.27 6.92
N ARG A 2 21.98 -12.01 7.08
CA ARG A 2 21.28 -11.03 7.95
C ARG A 2 19.92 -10.60 7.39
N SER A 3 19.77 -10.51 6.07
CA SER A 3 18.49 -10.14 5.43
C SER A 3 17.42 -11.22 5.54
N SER A 4 17.79 -12.50 5.51
CA SER A 4 16.83 -13.61 5.68
C SER A 4 16.28 -13.67 7.11
N ALA A 5 17.16 -13.49 8.11
CA ALA A 5 16.73 -13.45 9.52
C ALA A 5 15.78 -12.28 9.80
N ALA A 6 16.03 -11.08 9.23
CA ALA A 6 15.14 -9.95 9.34
C ALA A 6 13.77 -10.24 8.70
N SER A 7 13.74 -10.82 7.49
CA SER A 7 12.50 -11.23 6.83
C SER A 7 11.67 -12.21 7.66
N ASP A 8 12.32 -13.18 8.32
CA ASP A 8 11.62 -14.15 9.17
C ASP A 8 11.08 -13.52 10.45
N VAL A 9 11.81 -12.56 11.04
CA VAL A 9 11.33 -11.79 12.20
C VAL A 9 10.07 -11.00 11.82
N TYR A 10 10.06 -10.29 10.69
CA TYR A 10 8.89 -9.52 10.25
C TYR A 10 7.67 -10.40 9.98
N LYS A 11 7.85 -11.57 9.37
CA LYS A 11 6.75 -12.53 9.15
C LYS A 11 6.16 -13.04 10.46
N ARG A 12 7.02 -13.43 11.41
CA ARG A 12 6.58 -13.90 12.74
C ARG A 12 5.89 -12.80 13.53
N GLN A 13 6.39 -11.57 13.46
CA GLN A 13 5.79 -10.41 14.10
C GLN A 13 4.43 -10.07 13.47
N GLY A 14 4.32 -10.11 12.13
CA GLY A 14 3.06 -9.92 11.43
C GLY A 14 2.01 -10.96 11.83
N LEU A 15 2.41 -12.23 11.87
CA LEU A 15 1.52 -13.31 12.31
C LEU A 15 1.07 -13.12 13.76
N ASN A 16 1.98 -12.69 14.64
CA ASN A 16 1.66 -12.37 16.04
C ASN A 16 0.61 -11.25 16.12
N TYR A 17 0.74 -10.17 15.36
CA TYR A 17 -0.25 -9.11 15.34
C TYR A 17 -1.63 -9.60 14.88
N VAL A 18 -1.68 -10.37 13.79
CA VAL A 18 -2.95 -10.93 13.29
C VAL A 18 -3.61 -11.81 14.34
N ILE A 19 -2.89 -12.75 14.93
CA ILE A 19 -3.43 -13.67 15.95
C ILE A 19 -3.88 -12.90 17.19
N THR A 20 -3.06 -11.96 17.67
CA THR A 20 -3.39 -11.14 18.85
C THR A 20 -4.66 -10.34 18.60
N ILE A 21 -4.80 -9.68 17.45
CA ILE A 21 -5.98 -8.89 17.12
C ILE A 21 -7.22 -9.77 16.95
N LEU A 22 -7.10 -10.96 16.39
CA LEU A 22 -8.24 -11.84 16.17
C LEU A 22 -8.66 -12.63 17.43
N GLN A 23 -7.72 -13.07 18.26
CA GLN A 23 -8.00 -14.01 19.34
C GLN A 23 -7.83 -13.43 20.75
N ALA A 24 -6.93 -12.45 20.93
CA ALA A 24 -6.57 -11.94 22.26
C ALA A 24 -7.19 -10.57 22.59
N ARG A 25 -8.28 -10.19 21.92
CA ARG A 25 -9.04 -8.97 22.27
C ARG A 25 -9.64 -9.08 23.68
N THR A 26 -9.70 -7.96 24.37
CA THR A 26 -10.41 -7.85 25.66
C THR A 26 -11.87 -8.29 25.53
N ARG A 27 -12.41 -8.87 26.61
CA ARG A 27 -13.81 -9.28 26.66
C ARG A 27 -14.73 -8.09 26.35
N GLY A 28 -15.70 -8.28 25.45
CA GLY A 28 -16.63 -7.24 25.00
C GLY A 28 -16.14 -6.38 23.84
N MET A 29 -14.87 -6.48 23.42
CA MET A 29 -14.33 -5.80 22.24
C MET A 29 -14.59 -6.63 20.98
N SER A 30 -15.73 -6.40 20.35
CA SER A 30 -15.98 -6.93 18.99
C SER A 30 -15.11 -6.19 17.96
N LEU A 31 -14.94 -6.79 16.76
CA LEU A 31 -14.16 -6.17 15.69
C LEU A 31 -14.60 -4.74 15.39
N MET A 32 -15.93 -4.49 15.33
CA MET A 32 -16.48 -3.15 15.04
C MET A 32 -16.45 -2.19 16.23
N ARG A 33 -15.76 -2.54 17.32
CA ARG A 33 -15.47 -1.67 18.47
C ARG A 33 -13.97 -1.40 18.63
N MET A 34 -13.13 -1.92 17.75
CA MET A 34 -11.68 -1.66 17.77
C MET A 34 -11.38 -0.21 17.37
N PRO A 35 -10.34 0.42 17.96
CA PRO A 35 -9.80 1.69 17.46
C PRO A 35 -9.42 1.61 15.98
N LEU A 36 -9.54 2.71 15.25
CA LEU A 36 -9.15 2.75 13.83
C LEU A 36 -7.65 2.54 13.63
N THR A 37 -6.83 2.91 14.60
CA THR A 37 -5.40 2.55 14.65
C THR A 37 -5.19 1.04 14.54
N ILE A 38 -5.96 0.25 15.30
CA ILE A 38 -5.85 -1.22 15.25
C ILE A 38 -6.33 -1.77 13.91
N TRP A 39 -7.37 -1.20 13.31
CA TRP A 39 -7.79 -1.56 11.96
C TRP A 39 -6.71 -1.25 10.91
N GLY A 40 -6.06 -0.08 11.02
CA GLY A 40 -4.95 0.29 10.15
C GLY A 40 -3.77 -0.70 10.25
N ILE A 41 -3.34 -1.02 11.47
CA ILE A 41 -2.27 -1.99 11.73
C ILE A 41 -2.67 -3.39 11.26
N PHE A 42 -3.89 -3.83 11.54
CA PHE A 42 -4.38 -5.15 11.14
C PHE A 42 -4.35 -5.31 9.62
N THR A 43 -4.94 -4.37 8.89
CA THR A 43 -4.98 -4.40 7.43
C THR A 43 -3.57 -4.32 6.84
N ALA A 44 -2.72 -3.42 7.34
CA ALA A 44 -1.32 -3.31 6.92
C ALA A 44 -0.54 -4.61 7.13
N THR A 45 -0.76 -5.28 8.26
CA THR A 45 -0.10 -6.56 8.56
C THR A 45 -0.55 -7.68 7.61
N VAL A 46 -1.85 -7.75 7.30
CA VAL A 46 -2.36 -8.71 6.30
C VAL A 46 -1.75 -8.43 4.92
N LEU A 47 -1.68 -7.16 4.51
CA LEU A 47 -1.01 -6.76 3.28
C LEU A 47 0.45 -7.21 3.25
N ALA A 48 1.19 -6.97 4.33
CA ALA A 48 2.59 -7.36 4.44
C ALA A 48 2.76 -8.88 4.27
N LEU A 49 1.95 -9.68 4.96
CA LEU A 49 2.03 -11.15 4.87
C LEU A 49 1.77 -11.67 3.46
N LEU A 50 0.92 -10.99 2.68
CA LEU A 50 0.58 -11.39 1.30
C LEU A 50 1.58 -10.84 0.26
N ALA A 51 2.12 -9.64 0.47
CA ALA A 51 2.99 -8.97 -0.49
C ALA A 51 4.47 -9.36 -0.38
N PHE A 52 5.00 -9.55 0.83
CA PHE A 52 6.41 -9.91 1.04
C PHE A 52 6.86 -11.20 0.34
N PRO A 53 6.05 -12.26 0.16
CA PRO A 53 6.46 -13.42 -0.61
C PRO A 53 6.88 -13.09 -2.04
N ALA A 54 6.22 -12.17 -2.72
CA ALA A 54 6.59 -11.77 -4.08
C ALA A 54 7.97 -11.08 -4.12
N LEU A 55 8.25 -10.20 -3.15
CA LEU A 55 9.57 -9.59 -2.99
C LEU A 55 10.65 -10.64 -2.70
N LEU A 56 10.35 -11.62 -1.84
CA LEU A 56 11.29 -12.69 -1.52
C LEU A 56 11.62 -13.52 -2.76
N VAL A 57 10.61 -13.90 -3.56
CA VAL A 57 10.81 -14.66 -4.80
C VAL A 57 11.67 -13.86 -5.78
N SER A 58 11.37 -12.58 -6.00
CA SER A 58 12.18 -11.74 -6.90
C SER A 58 13.63 -11.61 -6.44
N SER A 59 13.86 -11.49 -5.14
CA SER A 59 15.19 -11.41 -4.55
C SER A 59 15.99 -12.71 -4.68
N ILE A 60 15.33 -13.86 -4.52
CA ILE A 60 15.94 -15.18 -4.73
C ILE A 60 16.32 -15.35 -6.21
N MET A 61 15.39 -15.08 -7.13
CA MET A 61 15.64 -15.18 -8.57
C MET A 61 16.79 -14.27 -9.01
N MET A 62 16.84 -13.02 -8.52
CA MET A 62 17.96 -12.11 -8.79
C MET A 62 19.28 -12.63 -8.23
N THR A 63 19.26 -13.26 -7.07
CA THR A 63 20.45 -13.86 -6.46
C THR A 63 20.94 -15.05 -7.30
N LEU A 64 20.03 -15.89 -7.80
CA LEU A 64 20.36 -17.00 -8.68
C LEU A 64 20.96 -16.51 -10.01
N ASP A 65 20.39 -15.48 -10.61
CA ASP A 65 20.94 -14.87 -11.83
C ASP A 65 22.37 -14.38 -11.60
N LYS A 66 22.63 -13.75 -10.44
CA LYS A 66 23.93 -13.18 -10.11
C LYS A 66 24.98 -14.23 -9.71
N VAL A 67 24.59 -15.29 -8.99
CA VAL A 67 25.52 -16.25 -8.37
C VAL A 67 25.67 -17.51 -9.20
N LEU A 68 24.58 -18.01 -9.78
CA LEU A 68 24.56 -19.26 -10.54
C LEU A 68 24.49 -19.06 -12.06
N GLY A 69 24.40 -17.81 -12.54
CA GLY A 69 24.33 -17.51 -13.96
C GLY A 69 23.01 -17.94 -14.61
N THR A 70 21.92 -18.00 -13.84
CA THR A 70 20.58 -18.18 -14.41
C THR A 70 20.15 -16.91 -15.16
N SER A 71 19.10 -16.97 -15.96
CA SER A 71 18.64 -15.85 -16.78
C SER A 71 17.16 -15.50 -16.55
N PHE A 72 16.68 -15.46 -15.31
CA PHE A 72 15.29 -15.10 -15.01
C PHE A 72 14.94 -13.69 -15.47
N PHE A 73 15.86 -12.74 -15.27
CA PHE A 73 15.64 -11.31 -15.55
C PHE A 73 16.57 -10.77 -16.66
N MET A 74 17.51 -11.55 -17.14
CA MET A 74 18.42 -11.14 -18.21
C MET A 74 17.75 -11.30 -19.57
N PRO A 75 17.67 -10.23 -20.39
CA PRO A 75 17.16 -10.36 -21.76
C PRO A 75 18.15 -11.12 -22.64
N THR A 76 17.67 -11.64 -23.77
CA THR A 76 18.53 -12.23 -24.80
C THR A 76 19.56 -11.21 -25.24
N ILE A 77 20.85 -11.56 -25.12
CA ILE A 77 21.97 -10.73 -25.53
C ILE A 77 22.41 -11.17 -26.92
N ILE A 78 22.38 -10.26 -27.89
CA ILE A 78 22.91 -10.48 -29.25
C ILE A 78 24.31 -9.92 -29.30
N LYS A 79 25.32 -10.77 -29.55
CA LYS A 79 26.69 -10.37 -29.74
C LYS A 79 27.12 -10.73 -31.17
N ALA A 80 27.60 -9.74 -31.95
CA ALA A 80 28.00 -9.91 -33.33
C ALA A 80 26.96 -10.56 -34.26
N GLY A 81 25.66 -10.33 -34.01
CA GLY A 81 24.57 -10.88 -34.80
C GLY A 81 24.09 -12.27 -34.36
N GLU A 82 24.75 -12.90 -33.40
CA GLU A 82 24.37 -14.19 -32.84
C GLU A 82 23.80 -14.02 -31.42
N ALA A 83 22.68 -14.67 -31.12
CA ALA A 83 22.17 -14.76 -29.76
C ALA A 83 23.12 -15.63 -28.94
N LEU A 84 23.54 -15.11 -27.77
CA LEU A 84 24.21 -15.97 -26.80
C LEU A 84 23.25 -17.07 -26.36
N SER A 85 23.78 -18.24 -26.03
CA SER A 85 23.05 -19.48 -25.72
C SER A 85 22.15 -19.43 -24.45
N TYR A 86 21.74 -18.23 -24.04
CA TYR A 86 20.75 -18.03 -22.99
C TYR A 86 19.37 -17.83 -23.63
N ASP A 87 18.44 -18.66 -23.32
CA ASP A 87 17.04 -18.33 -23.51
C ASP A 87 16.74 -17.17 -22.55
N GLY A 88 16.63 -15.95 -23.11
CA GLY A 88 16.58 -14.73 -22.33
C GLY A 88 15.36 -14.68 -21.41
N GLY A 89 15.59 -14.28 -20.18
CA GLY A 89 14.55 -13.91 -19.24
C GLY A 89 13.98 -12.52 -19.55
N SER A 90 13.21 -11.97 -18.63
CA SER A 90 12.57 -10.66 -18.82
C SER A 90 12.78 -9.74 -17.63
N PRO A 91 13.36 -8.54 -17.81
CA PRO A 91 13.39 -7.51 -16.78
C PRO A 91 11.98 -7.08 -16.33
N ILE A 92 10.98 -7.23 -17.21
CA ILE A 92 9.58 -6.91 -16.89
C ILE A 92 9.05 -7.88 -15.82
N LEU A 93 9.48 -9.14 -15.82
CA LEU A 93 9.12 -10.10 -14.77
C LEU A 93 9.57 -9.60 -13.38
N PHE A 94 10.81 -9.07 -13.29
CA PHE A 94 11.28 -8.46 -12.04
C PHE A 94 10.39 -7.30 -11.61
N GLN A 95 10.04 -6.41 -12.53
CA GLN A 95 9.19 -5.26 -12.24
C GLN A 95 7.81 -5.68 -11.74
N HIS A 96 7.18 -6.68 -12.35
CA HIS A 96 5.90 -7.20 -11.87
C HIS A 96 5.99 -7.79 -10.46
N LEU A 97 6.98 -8.62 -10.19
CA LEU A 97 7.18 -9.21 -8.86
C LEU A 97 7.51 -8.14 -7.80
N PHE A 98 8.36 -7.17 -8.17
CA PHE A 98 8.74 -6.08 -7.28
C PHE A 98 7.55 -5.17 -6.97
N TRP A 99 6.81 -4.71 -7.99
CA TRP A 99 5.70 -3.77 -7.80
C TRP A 99 4.45 -4.42 -7.22
N PHE A 100 4.26 -5.72 -7.41
CA PHE A 100 3.23 -6.47 -6.68
C PHE A 100 3.44 -6.42 -5.15
N PHE A 101 4.68 -6.26 -4.69
CA PHE A 101 5.00 -5.89 -3.32
C PHE A 101 5.02 -4.37 -3.14
N GLY A 102 5.69 -3.64 -4.03
CA GLY A 102 6.05 -2.23 -3.84
C GLY A 102 4.84 -1.29 -3.72
N HIS A 103 3.75 -1.56 -4.43
CA HIS A 103 2.55 -0.76 -4.26
C HIS A 103 1.81 -1.07 -2.93
N PRO A 104 1.52 -2.32 -2.54
CA PRO A 104 1.03 -2.61 -1.18
C PRO A 104 1.90 -2.04 -0.07
N GLU A 105 3.23 -1.94 -0.25
CA GLU A 105 4.16 -1.37 0.73
C GLU A 105 3.79 0.06 1.13
N VAL A 106 3.42 0.92 0.16
CA VAL A 106 3.02 2.30 0.48
C VAL A 106 1.75 2.33 1.34
N TYR A 107 0.86 1.37 1.18
CA TYR A 107 -0.33 1.25 2.03
C TYR A 107 -0.04 0.58 3.37
N ILE A 108 0.96 -0.30 3.47
CA ILE A 108 1.44 -0.84 4.75
C ILE A 108 1.90 0.30 5.66
N VAL A 109 2.51 1.35 5.10
CA VAL A 109 2.92 2.55 5.85
C VAL A 109 1.73 3.50 6.10
N ALA A 110 0.89 3.72 5.09
CA ALA A 110 -0.18 4.72 5.15
C ALA A 110 -1.36 4.31 6.03
N LEU A 111 -1.78 3.03 6.02
CA LEU A 111 -2.98 2.59 6.73
C LEU A 111 -2.89 2.73 8.26
N PRO A 112 -1.77 2.41 8.93
CA PRO A 112 -1.59 2.72 10.34
C PRO A 112 -1.66 4.22 10.63
N ALA A 113 -1.03 5.06 9.78
CA ALA A 113 -1.08 6.51 9.92
C ALA A 113 -2.53 7.04 9.81
N PHE A 114 -3.32 6.51 8.87
CA PHE A 114 -4.74 6.84 8.75
C PHE A 114 -5.52 6.49 10.01
N GLY A 115 -5.23 5.34 10.62
CA GLY A 115 -5.85 4.92 11.88
C GLY A 115 -5.48 5.87 13.01
N ILE A 116 -4.20 6.13 13.20
CA ILE A 116 -3.68 7.02 14.25
C ILE A 116 -4.30 8.41 14.14
N VAL A 117 -4.24 9.02 12.94
CA VAL A 117 -4.80 10.35 12.70
C VAL A 117 -6.30 10.37 13.00
N SER A 118 -7.05 9.32 12.63
CA SER A 118 -8.49 9.23 12.90
C SER A 118 -8.80 9.24 14.39
N ASP A 119 -8.08 8.43 15.17
CA ASP A 119 -8.28 8.37 16.63
C ASP A 119 -7.86 9.69 17.31
N LEU A 120 -6.72 10.29 16.88
CA LEU A 120 -6.25 11.56 17.43
C LEU A 120 -7.21 12.73 17.11
N ILE A 121 -7.73 12.82 15.91
CA ILE A 121 -8.75 13.83 15.53
C ILE A 121 -9.98 13.69 16.43
N SER A 122 -10.45 12.47 16.65
CA SER A 122 -11.60 12.22 17.53
C SER A 122 -11.34 12.73 18.95
N VAL A 123 -10.20 12.39 19.53
CA VAL A 123 -9.82 12.78 20.89
C VAL A 123 -9.67 14.31 21.01
N HIS A 124 -8.94 14.94 20.08
CA HIS A 124 -8.62 16.37 20.17
C HIS A 124 -9.73 17.29 19.65
N SER A 125 -10.71 16.77 18.90
CA SER A 125 -11.97 17.49 18.61
C SER A 125 -13.06 17.25 19.65
N ARG A 126 -12.80 16.35 20.63
CA ARG A 126 -13.78 15.91 21.66
C ARG A 126 -15.10 15.45 21.05
N LYS A 127 -15.01 14.76 19.94
CA LYS A 127 -16.16 14.29 19.18
C LYS A 127 -15.90 12.90 18.65
N ASN A 128 -16.90 12.02 18.69
CA ASN A 128 -16.78 10.70 18.09
C ASN A 128 -16.47 10.81 16.59
N ILE A 129 -15.60 9.91 16.09
CA ILE A 129 -15.28 9.86 14.68
C ILE A 129 -16.56 9.72 13.84
N PHE A 130 -16.71 10.59 12.87
CA PHE A 130 -17.84 10.52 11.95
C PHE A 130 -17.72 9.30 11.05
N GLY A 131 -18.79 8.54 10.88
CA GLY A 131 -18.82 7.41 9.95
C GLY A 131 -17.85 6.29 10.28
N TYR A 132 -17.68 5.89 11.55
CA TYR A 132 -16.73 4.85 11.97
C TYR A 132 -16.77 3.60 11.07
N ARG A 133 -17.96 3.06 10.76
CA ARG A 133 -18.07 1.88 9.90
C ARG A 133 -17.55 2.12 8.48
N MET A 134 -17.83 3.31 7.94
CA MET A 134 -17.32 3.72 6.63
C MET A 134 -15.79 3.84 6.64
N MET A 135 -15.22 4.35 7.74
CA MET A 135 -13.75 4.41 7.93
C MET A 135 -13.12 3.03 7.95
N VAL A 136 -13.73 2.06 8.64
CA VAL A 136 -13.27 0.67 8.67
C VAL A 136 -13.30 0.08 7.26
N TRP A 137 -14.44 0.18 6.57
CA TRP A 137 -14.56 -0.35 5.21
C TRP A 137 -13.65 0.35 4.21
N ALA A 138 -13.39 1.65 4.39
CA ALA A 138 -12.42 2.37 3.57
C ALA A 138 -10.99 1.84 3.80
N ILE A 139 -10.58 1.57 5.05
CA ILE A 139 -9.27 0.98 5.37
C ILE A 139 -9.13 -0.39 4.70
N VAL A 140 -10.10 -1.28 4.90
CA VAL A 140 -10.08 -2.64 4.34
C VAL A 140 -10.16 -2.60 2.80
N GLY A 141 -11.02 -1.73 2.25
CA GLY A 141 -11.18 -1.56 0.80
C GLY A 141 -9.91 -1.06 0.11
N ILE A 142 -9.22 -0.06 0.67
CA ILE A 142 -7.91 0.39 0.18
C ILE A 142 -6.92 -0.77 0.20
N GLY A 143 -6.85 -1.51 1.31
CA GLY A 143 -5.99 -2.68 1.42
C GLY A 143 -6.27 -3.73 0.34
N ALA A 144 -7.53 -4.10 0.12
CA ALA A 144 -7.89 -5.07 -0.91
C ALA A 144 -7.57 -4.59 -2.32
N LEU A 145 -7.90 -3.32 -2.63
CA LEU A 145 -7.65 -2.73 -3.95
C LEU A 145 -6.16 -2.58 -4.27
N SER A 146 -5.31 -2.45 -3.25
CA SER A 146 -3.86 -2.26 -3.43
C SER A 146 -3.19 -3.38 -4.25
N PHE A 147 -3.77 -4.59 -4.25
CA PHE A 147 -3.28 -5.71 -5.05
C PHE A 147 -3.68 -5.67 -6.52
N PHE A 148 -4.48 -4.70 -6.96
CA PHE A 148 -4.97 -4.61 -8.33
C PHE A 148 -4.47 -3.38 -9.07
N VAL A 149 -3.50 -2.65 -8.51
CA VAL A 149 -3.05 -1.36 -9.06
C VAL A 149 -1.54 -1.26 -9.30
N TRP A 150 -0.77 -2.28 -8.92
CA TRP A 150 0.70 -2.21 -8.90
C TRP A 150 1.34 -1.78 -10.21
N ALA A 151 0.74 -2.10 -11.36
CA ALA A 151 1.40 -1.86 -12.63
C ALA A 151 1.23 -0.42 -13.15
N HIS A 152 0.60 0.49 -12.40
CA HIS A 152 0.71 1.91 -12.69
C HIS A 152 2.15 2.44 -12.50
N HIS A 153 3.00 1.73 -11.77
CA HIS A 153 4.43 2.01 -11.70
C HIS A 153 5.20 1.56 -12.95
N MET A 154 4.51 1.01 -13.95
CA MET A 154 5.12 0.35 -15.10
C MET A 154 4.57 0.87 -16.45
N TYR A 155 3.95 2.04 -16.51
CA TYR A 155 3.30 2.55 -17.72
C TYR A 155 4.28 2.69 -18.90
N VAL A 156 5.54 3.06 -18.64
CA VAL A 156 6.59 3.20 -19.65
C VAL A 156 7.38 1.92 -19.94
N SER A 157 7.00 0.78 -19.36
CA SER A 157 7.69 -0.50 -19.54
C SER A 157 7.33 -1.27 -20.83
N GLY A 158 6.59 -0.65 -21.76
CA GLY A 158 6.08 -1.32 -22.97
C GLY A 158 4.76 -2.08 -22.75
N MET A 159 3.99 -1.69 -21.73
CA MET A 159 2.69 -2.26 -21.41
C MET A 159 1.69 -2.07 -22.56
N SER A 160 0.86 -3.09 -22.84
CA SER A 160 -0.21 -2.94 -23.83
C SER A 160 -1.23 -1.88 -23.39
N PRO A 161 -1.85 -1.14 -24.31
CA PRO A 161 -2.85 -0.12 -23.97
C PRO A 161 -4.02 -0.64 -23.13
N TRP A 162 -4.41 -1.90 -23.30
CA TRP A 162 -5.44 -2.57 -22.50
C TRP A 162 -5.06 -2.67 -21.02
N PHE A 163 -3.84 -3.12 -20.72
CA PHE A 163 -3.35 -3.20 -19.35
C PHE A 163 -3.15 -1.80 -18.75
N GLY A 164 -2.65 -0.85 -19.56
CA GLY A 164 -2.54 0.55 -19.11
C GLY A 164 -3.90 1.11 -18.69
N PHE A 165 -4.93 0.91 -19.49
CA PHE A 165 -6.31 1.32 -19.16
C PHE A 165 -6.85 0.61 -17.91
N PHE A 166 -6.64 -0.70 -17.79
CA PHE A 166 -7.07 -1.47 -16.63
C PHE A 166 -6.44 -0.93 -15.34
N PHE A 167 -5.10 -0.77 -15.32
CA PHE A 167 -4.40 -0.31 -14.12
C PHE A 167 -4.67 1.17 -13.82
N ALA A 168 -4.88 2.02 -14.81
CA ALA A 168 -5.33 3.38 -14.59
C ALA A 168 -6.72 3.42 -13.93
N THR A 169 -7.65 2.63 -14.44
CA THR A 169 -9.01 2.56 -13.89
C THR A 169 -9.02 2.04 -12.45
N THR A 170 -8.33 0.95 -12.17
CA THR A 170 -8.25 0.39 -10.80
C THR A 170 -7.55 1.35 -9.85
N THR A 171 -6.53 2.08 -10.30
CA THR A 171 -5.84 3.11 -9.53
C THR A 171 -6.80 4.25 -9.16
N LEU A 172 -7.60 4.72 -10.10
CA LEU A 172 -8.57 5.79 -9.83
C LEU A 172 -9.70 5.33 -8.88
N ILE A 173 -10.07 4.04 -8.88
CA ILE A 173 -11.07 3.49 -7.95
C ILE A 173 -10.61 3.64 -6.49
N ILE A 174 -9.31 3.55 -6.18
CA ILE A 174 -8.80 3.76 -4.81
C ILE A 174 -9.06 5.19 -4.30
N ALA A 175 -9.22 6.16 -5.19
CA ALA A 175 -9.55 7.52 -4.79
C ALA A 175 -10.90 7.59 -4.04
N VAL A 176 -11.86 6.71 -4.33
CA VAL A 176 -13.17 6.71 -3.67
C VAL A 176 -13.09 6.43 -2.16
N PRO A 177 -12.57 5.27 -1.69
CA PRO A 177 -12.44 5.04 -0.26
C PRO A 177 -11.48 6.02 0.41
N THR A 178 -10.50 6.54 -0.31
CA THR A 178 -9.58 7.56 0.20
C THR A 178 -10.30 8.89 0.44
N ALA A 179 -11.10 9.35 -0.50
CA ALA A 179 -11.91 10.57 -0.38
C ALA A 179 -12.93 10.45 0.76
N LEU A 180 -13.56 9.28 0.94
CA LEU A 180 -14.47 9.01 2.07
C LEU A 180 -13.77 9.21 3.41
N LYS A 181 -12.49 8.85 3.55
CA LYS A 181 -11.72 9.06 4.79
C LYS A 181 -11.50 10.54 5.06
N VAL A 182 -11.05 11.29 4.03
CA VAL A 182 -10.83 12.73 4.14
C VAL A 182 -12.14 13.43 4.54
N TYR A 183 -13.22 13.09 3.88
CA TYR A 183 -14.55 13.62 4.19
C TYR A 183 -14.95 13.37 5.64
N ASN A 184 -14.76 12.14 6.13
CA ASN A 184 -15.09 11.78 7.51
C ASN A 184 -14.18 12.50 8.52
N TRP A 185 -12.91 12.78 8.22
CA TRP A 185 -12.03 13.59 9.07
C TRP A 185 -12.55 15.03 9.17
N ILE A 186 -12.91 15.65 8.03
CA ILE A 186 -13.47 16.99 7.98
C ILE A 186 -14.78 17.05 8.78
N LEU A 187 -15.69 16.08 8.61
CA LEU A 187 -16.95 16.02 9.35
C LEU A 187 -16.76 15.74 10.85
N THR A 188 -15.66 15.07 11.23
CA THR A 188 -15.32 14.90 12.65
C THR A 188 -14.84 16.22 13.24
N LEU A 189 -14.06 17.00 12.52
CA LEU A 189 -13.62 18.34 12.92
C LEU A 189 -14.79 19.35 12.95
N TRP A 190 -15.73 19.24 12.03
CA TRP A 190 -16.86 20.14 11.90
C TRP A 190 -17.70 20.18 13.18
N ARG A 191 -17.86 21.36 13.76
CA ARG A 191 -18.54 21.60 15.04
C ARG A 191 -17.95 20.80 16.22
N GLY A 192 -16.69 20.39 16.13
CA GLY A 192 -15.95 19.81 17.24
C GLY A 192 -15.41 20.89 18.18
N ASN A 193 -15.22 20.54 19.45
CA ASN A 193 -14.49 21.40 20.40
C ASN A 193 -12.99 21.16 20.24
N ILE A 194 -12.40 21.77 19.21
CA ILE A 194 -11.04 21.53 18.77
C ILE A 194 -10.04 22.12 19.76
N ARG A 195 -9.15 21.29 20.28
CA ARG A 195 -7.97 21.72 21.03
C ARG A 195 -6.79 21.85 20.09
N ILE A 196 -6.34 23.08 19.86
CA ILE A 196 -5.15 23.36 19.07
C ILE A 196 -3.93 23.14 19.97
N ASN A 197 -3.31 21.99 19.81
CA ASN A 197 -2.04 21.62 20.40
C ASN A 197 -1.14 20.98 19.33
N THR A 198 0.10 20.67 19.67
CA THR A 198 1.07 20.09 18.73
C THR A 198 0.51 18.87 17.98
N VAL A 199 -0.19 17.96 18.67
CA VAL A 199 -0.76 16.76 18.08
C VAL A 199 -1.82 17.12 17.03
N MET A 200 -2.76 18.03 17.36
CA MET A 200 -3.79 18.47 16.42
C MET A 200 -3.19 19.20 15.21
N LEU A 201 -2.14 20.00 15.42
CA LEU A 201 -1.44 20.67 14.31
C LEU A 201 -0.84 19.66 13.34
N PHE A 202 -0.23 18.59 13.85
CA PHE A 202 0.24 17.48 12.99
C PHE A 202 -0.90 16.78 12.25
N CYS A 203 -2.04 16.55 12.90
CA CYS A 203 -3.21 15.96 12.24
C CYS A 203 -3.76 16.86 11.12
N LEU A 204 -3.86 18.16 11.36
CA LEU A 204 -4.30 19.13 10.34
C LEU A 204 -3.29 19.23 9.19
N GLY A 205 -2.00 19.30 9.50
CA GLY A 205 -0.92 19.26 8.50
C GLY A 205 -0.98 17.99 7.67
N PHE A 206 -1.20 16.82 8.31
CA PHE A 206 -1.36 15.56 7.60
C PHE A 206 -2.55 15.59 6.63
N ILE A 207 -3.72 16.06 7.06
CA ILE A 207 -4.89 16.15 6.17
C ILE A 207 -4.60 17.06 4.98
N LEU A 208 -4.02 18.23 5.21
CA LEU A 208 -3.74 19.20 4.13
C LEU A 208 -2.74 18.64 3.11
N THR A 209 -1.62 18.07 3.57
CA THR A 209 -0.61 17.50 2.67
C THR A 209 -1.13 16.26 1.96
N PHE A 210 -1.90 15.43 2.66
CA PHE A 210 -2.50 14.23 2.09
C PHE A 210 -3.55 14.54 1.02
N VAL A 211 -4.39 15.58 1.22
CA VAL A 211 -5.37 16.03 0.22
C VAL A 211 -4.66 16.54 -1.02
N ASN A 212 -3.60 17.36 -0.87
CA ASN A 212 -2.81 17.85 -2.00
C ASN A 212 -2.18 16.68 -2.79
N GLY A 213 -1.57 15.72 -2.10
CA GLY A 213 -1.02 14.52 -2.73
C GLY A 213 -2.10 13.65 -3.41
N GLY A 214 -3.29 13.55 -2.81
CA GLY A 214 -4.41 12.81 -3.39
C GLY A 214 -4.97 13.46 -4.67
N ILE A 215 -5.05 14.79 -4.72
CA ILE A 215 -5.48 15.51 -5.91
C ILE A 215 -4.48 15.33 -7.06
N THR A 216 -3.19 15.49 -6.81
CA THR A 216 -2.16 15.28 -7.83
C THR A 216 -2.10 13.80 -8.26
N GLY A 217 -2.37 12.86 -7.35
CA GLY A 217 -2.44 11.44 -7.64
C GLY A 217 -3.57 11.05 -8.61
N ILE A 218 -4.66 11.82 -8.68
CA ILE A 218 -5.72 11.60 -9.69
C ILE A 218 -5.17 11.85 -11.10
N PHE A 219 -4.36 12.89 -11.28
CA PHE A 219 -3.72 13.17 -12.56
C PHE A 219 -2.68 12.12 -12.92
N LEU A 220 -1.78 11.78 -11.99
CA LEU A 220 -0.73 10.78 -12.19
C LEU A 220 -1.27 9.35 -12.33
N GLY A 221 -2.46 9.05 -11.81
CA GLY A 221 -3.13 7.75 -12.01
C GLY A 221 -3.63 7.54 -13.44
N ASN A 222 -3.67 8.59 -14.26
CA ASN A 222 -4.09 8.50 -15.65
C ASN A 222 -2.86 8.33 -16.55
N VAL A 223 -2.76 7.19 -17.24
CA VAL A 223 -1.65 6.87 -18.14
C VAL A 223 -1.39 7.92 -19.22
N ALA A 224 -2.45 8.58 -19.72
CA ALA A 224 -2.33 9.62 -20.76
C ALA A 224 -1.70 10.92 -20.24
N VAL A 225 -1.68 11.11 -18.93
CA VAL A 225 -1.08 12.28 -18.27
C VAL A 225 0.28 11.95 -17.68
N ASP A 226 0.42 10.76 -17.06
CA ASP A 226 1.65 10.32 -16.39
C ASP A 226 2.82 10.12 -17.38
N VAL A 227 2.55 9.53 -18.54
CA VAL A 227 3.61 9.19 -19.52
C VAL A 227 4.30 10.44 -20.12
N PRO A 228 3.60 11.55 -20.45
CA PRO A 228 4.26 12.75 -20.99
C PRO A 228 4.86 13.69 -19.95
N LEU A 229 4.59 13.52 -18.64
CA LEU A 229 5.16 14.32 -17.55
C LEU A 229 6.50 13.76 -17.09
#